data_2c427beaa010b28c82cc3d43803a3542
#
_entry.id   2c427beaa010b28c82cc3d43803a3542
#
_cell.length_a   1.000
_cell.length_b   1.000
_cell.length_c   1.000
_cell.angle_alpha   90.00
_cell.angle_beta   90.00
_cell.angle_gamma   90.00
#
_symmetry.space_group_name_H-M   'P 1'
#
loop_
_entity.id
_entity.type
_entity.pdbx_description
1 polymer ?
#
loop_
_entity_poly.entity_id
_entity_poly.type
_entity_poly.pdbx_seq_one_letter_code
_entity_poly.pdbx_strand_id
1 'polypeptide(L)'
;TQSRSSAASDVYKRQGVLNGIGGQLNIFLSTIPTVGPGKLRHREDTKLYGTDNEKNLFGPQDPFYLKLGNEFALAGVGVNVFFFPSQYIDVASIGYMAAQSGGQVFFHPRFDPVRDGSRVMAEVQRIVLRETAYNVTLRIRCSPGLRVVKQFGEFHLHGATDIETGTWDADKTFSALIRHDGRLEESREAYFQCAILYTTATGERRVRCHTLATPVSSVLGNVCLLYTSDAADD
;
A
#
# COMPACT_ATOMS: atom_id res chain seq x y z
N THR A 1 -12.22 -6.19 36.98
CA THR A 1 -12.46 -5.12 36.02
C THR A 1 -11.71 -5.46 34.73
N GLN A 2 -12.36 -6.09 33.74
CA GLN A 2 -11.83 -6.24 32.40
C GLN A 2 -11.66 -4.84 31.80
N SER A 3 -10.42 -4.41 31.59
CA SER A 3 -10.16 -3.22 30.79
C SER A 3 -10.61 -3.53 29.36
N ARG A 4 -11.67 -2.88 28.91
CA ARG A 4 -12.06 -2.88 27.50
C ARG A 4 -11.00 -2.09 26.74
N SER A 5 -9.94 -2.76 26.30
CA SER A 5 -8.99 -2.14 25.37
C SER A 5 -9.69 -2.07 24.01
N SER A 6 -9.66 -0.93 23.35
CA SER A 6 -10.17 -0.84 21.97
C SER A 6 -9.20 -1.52 21.04
N ALA A 7 -9.71 -2.10 19.95
CA ALA A 7 -8.86 -2.73 18.91
C ALA A 7 -7.74 -1.78 18.44
N ALA A 8 -8.02 -0.48 18.30
CA ALA A 8 -7.02 0.53 17.94
C ALA A 8 -5.93 0.70 19.02
N SER A 9 -6.27 0.62 20.32
CA SER A 9 -5.30 0.66 21.41
C SER A 9 -4.39 -0.56 21.43
N ASP A 10 -4.92 -1.74 21.09
CA ASP A 10 -4.13 -2.97 21.04
C ASP A 10 -3.18 -2.99 19.84
N VAL A 11 -3.61 -2.47 18.70
CA VAL A 11 -2.78 -2.26 17.51
C VAL A 11 -1.63 -1.32 17.82
N TYR A 12 -1.89 -0.20 18.47
CA TYR A 12 -0.86 0.76 18.88
C TYR A 12 0.18 0.17 19.84
N LYS A 13 -0.24 -0.63 20.81
CA LYS A 13 0.69 -1.32 21.73
C LYS A 13 1.59 -2.31 21.02
N ARG A 14 1.06 -3.03 20.02
CA ARG A 14 1.83 -4.01 19.23
C ARG A 14 2.87 -3.37 18.33
N GLN A 15 2.64 -2.13 17.87
CA GLN A 15 3.66 -1.35 17.17
C GLN A 15 4.94 -1.24 18.01
N GLY A 16 4.84 -0.94 19.30
CA GLY A 16 5.99 -0.84 20.20
C GLY A 16 6.81 -2.14 20.32
N VAL A 17 6.16 -3.30 20.20
CA VAL A 17 6.83 -4.62 20.24
C VAL A 17 7.59 -4.90 18.95
N LEU A 18 7.09 -4.49 17.81
CA LEU A 18 7.70 -4.75 16.49
C LEU A 18 8.67 -3.64 16.05
N ASN A 19 8.74 -2.55 16.78
CA ASN A 19 9.61 -1.43 16.46
C ASN A 19 11.09 -1.86 16.48
N GLY A 20 11.79 -1.62 15.37
CA GLY A 20 13.19 -2.00 15.18
C GLY A 20 13.44 -3.47 14.79
N ILE A 21 12.44 -4.35 14.87
CA ILE A 21 12.53 -5.74 14.43
C ILE A 21 11.95 -5.89 13.03
N GLY A 22 10.89 -5.11 12.73
CA GLY A 22 10.08 -5.30 11.53
C GLY A 22 9.14 -6.49 11.65
N GLY A 23 8.30 -6.72 10.66
CA GLY A 23 7.42 -7.87 10.63
C GLY A 23 6.08 -7.63 9.96
N GLN A 24 5.13 -8.51 10.26
CA GLN A 24 3.79 -8.47 9.71
C GLN A 24 2.75 -8.56 10.83
N LEU A 25 1.77 -7.67 10.80
CA LEU A 25 0.65 -7.63 11.72
C LEU A 25 -0.64 -7.98 10.96
N ASN A 26 -1.35 -9.00 11.41
CA ASN A 26 -2.66 -9.38 10.88
C ASN A 26 -3.76 -9.00 11.88
N ILE A 27 -4.68 -8.15 11.45
CA ILE A 27 -5.77 -7.60 12.27
C ILE A 27 -7.09 -8.17 11.77
N PHE A 28 -7.90 -8.70 12.67
CA PHE A 28 -9.22 -9.26 12.38
C PHE A 28 -10.29 -8.41 13.07
N LEU A 29 -11.18 -7.79 12.29
CA LEU A 29 -12.19 -6.86 12.79
C LEU A 29 -13.58 -7.20 12.27
N SER A 30 -14.56 -7.29 13.15
CA SER A 30 -15.97 -7.48 12.80
C SER A 30 -16.82 -6.21 12.94
N THR A 31 -16.32 -5.23 13.70
CA THR A 31 -17.03 -3.98 13.99
C THR A 31 -16.06 -2.80 13.99
N ILE A 32 -16.60 -1.59 13.83
CA ILE A 32 -15.81 -0.37 13.98
C ILE A 32 -15.40 -0.15 15.44
N PRO A 33 -14.18 0.33 15.70
CA PRO A 33 -13.76 0.73 17.05
C PRO A 33 -14.46 2.03 17.45
N THR A 34 -15.34 1.97 18.44
CA THR A 34 -16.13 3.12 18.91
C THR A 34 -15.56 3.80 20.16
N VAL A 35 -14.51 3.22 20.76
CA VAL A 35 -13.90 3.67 22.02
C VAL A 35 -12.39 3.72 21.89
N GLY A 36 -11.76 4.67 22.54
CA GLY A 36 -10.30 4.83 22.59
C GLY A 36 -9.72 5.67 21.44
N PRO A 37 -8.38 5.64 21.24
CA PRO A 37 -7.72 6.33 20.14
C PRO A 37 -8.24 5.83 18.79
N GLY A 38 -8.45 6.74 17.83
CA GLY A 38 -8.98 6.37 16.52
C GLY A 38 -10.42 5.87 16.55
N LYS A 39 -11.23 6.28 17.54
CA LYS A 39 -12.66 5.94 17.59
C LYS A 39 -13.36 6.43 16.32
N LEU A 40 -14.19 5.56 15.74
CA LEU A 40 -14.97 5.86 14.56
C LEU A 40 -16.47 5.92 14.90
N ARG A 41 -17.21 6.65 14.08
CA ARG A 41 -18.67 6.73 14.14
C ARG A 41 -19.25 6.16 12.85
N HIS A 42 -20.46 5.66 12.93
CA HIS A 42 -21.24 5.36 11.75
C HIS A 42 -21.51 6.66 10.98
N ARG A 43 -21.18 6.71 9.70
CA ARG A 43 -21.25 7.92 8.87
C ARG A 43 -22.01 7.73 7.57
N GLU A 44 -22.82 6.69 7.48
CA GLU A 44 -23.71 6.50 6.36
C GLU A 44 -24.76 7.62 6.38
N ASP A 45 -24.68 8.54 5.44
CA ASP A 45 -25.66 9.61 5.26
C ASP A 45 -26.14 9.56 3.81
N THR A 46 -27.35 9.03 3.63
CA THR A 46 -27.99 8.90 2.32
C THR A 46 -28.25 10.25 1.64
N LYS A 47 -28.28 11.36 2.40
CA LYS A 47 -28.42 12.71 1.87
C LYS A 47 -27.19 13.19 1.08
N LEU A 48 -26.04 12.57 1.31
CA LEU A 48 -24.80 12.91 0.60
C LEU A 48 -24.69 12.19 -0.74
N TYR A 49 -25.42 11.09 -0.94
CA TYR A 49 -25.33 10.30 -2.16
C TYR A 49 -25.79 11.10 -3.40
N GLY A 50 -25.00 11.01 -4.48
CA GLY A 50 -25.24 11.75 -5.71
C GLY A 50 -24.95 13.25 -5.62
N THR A 51 -24.32 13.73 -4.54
CA THR A 51 -23.89 15.13 -4.38
C THR A 51 -22.37 15.27 -4.44
N ASP A 52 -21.87 16.49 -4.65
CA ASP A 52 -20.43 16.79 -4.61
C ASP A 52 -19.77 16.45 -3.26
N ASN A 53 -20.55 16.29 -2.21
CA ASN A 53 -20.10 15.95 -0.88
C ASN A 53 -19.96 14.42 -0.64
N GLU A 54 -20.46 13.59 -1.55
CA GLU A 54 -20.32 12.14 -1.48
C GLU A 54 -18.86 11.70 -1.38
N LYS A 55 -17.95 12.41 -2.05
CA LYS A 55 -16.50 12.18 -1.97
C LYS A 55 -15.94 12.20 -0.55
N ASN A 56 -16.59 12.87 0.39
CA ASN A 56 -16.18 12.93 1.79
C ASN A 56 -16.39 11.57 2.50
N LEU A 57 -17.26 10.71 1.97
CA LEU A 57 -17.49 9.36 2.49
C LEU A 57 -16.35 8.39 2.13
N PHE A 58 -15.57 8.68 1.07
CA PHE A 58 -14.46 7.85 0.62
C PHE A 58 -13.13 8.18 1.31
N GLY A 59 -13.06 9.30 2.02
CA GLY A 59 -11.88 9.67 2.81
C GLY A 59 -11.93 9.12 4.25
N PRO A 60 -10.81 9.13 4.99
CA PRO A 60 -10.78 8.72 6.39
C PRO A 60 -11.55 9.69 7.27
N GLN A 61 -12.25 9.17 8.29
CA GLN A 61 -12.90 10.02 9.31
C GLN A 61 -11.88 10.72 10.22
N ASP A 62 -10.79 10.05 10.52
CA ASP A 62 -9.79 10.48 11.49
C ASP A 62 -8.38 10.24 10.91
N PRO A 63 -7.47 11.20 11.01
CA PRO A 63 -6.08 11.05 10.56
C PRO A 63 -5.27 10.02 11.37
N PHE A 64 -5.82 9.49 12.46
CA PHE A 64 -5.16 8.51 13.31
C PHE A 64 -4.66 7.29 12.52
N TYR A 65 -5.50 6.70 11.67
CA TYR A 65 -5.16 5.49 10.92
C TYR A 65 -4.12 5.75 9.84
N LEU A 66 -4.12 6.95 9.24
CA LEU A 66 -3.08 7.37 8.31
C LEU A 66 -1.74 7.52 9.02
N LYS A 67 -1.71 8.21 10.16
CA LYS A 67 -0.49 8.38 10.98
C LYS A 67 0.05 7.04 11.44
N LEU A 68 -0.83 6.18 11.95
CA LEU A 68 -0.45 4.85 12.41
C LEU A 68 0.10 3.98 11.28
N GLY A 69 -0.47 4.05 10.08
CA GLY A 69 0.06 3.37 8.88
C GLY A 69 1.45 3.86 8.50
N ASN A 70 1.69 5.16 8.54
CA ASN A 70 3.00 5.75 8.30
C ASN A 70 4.04 5.30 9.35
N GLU A 71 3.67 5.28 10.62
CA GLU A 71 4.52 4.80 11.70
C GLU A 71 4.87 3.32 11.54
N PHE A 72 3.92 2.48 11.09
CA PHE A 72 4.18 1.08 10.76
C PHE A 72 5.12 0.93 9.57
N ALA A 73 4.93 1.71 8.50
CA ALA A 73 5.83 1.69 7.35
C ALA A 73 7.27 2.00 7.76
N LEU A 74 7.48 3.09 8.54
CA LEU A 74 8.78 3.52 9.06
C LEU A 74 9.39 2.51 10.04
N ALA A 75 8.56 1.79 10.80
CA ALA A 75 9.00 0.73 11.69
C ALA A 75 9.32 -0.59 10.97
N GLY A 76 9.11 -0.66 9.65
CA GLY A 76 9.31 -1.88 8.87
C GLY A 76 8.24 -2.96 9.09
N VAL A 77 7.02 -2.55 9.49
CA VAL A 77 5.91 -3.45 9.82
C VAL A 77 4.80 -3.30 8.78
N GLY A 78 4.46 -4.38 8.09
CA GLY A 78 3.30 -4.43 7.21
C GLY A 78 2.03 -4.84 7.95
N VAL A 79 0.90 -4.20 7.66
CA VAL A 79 -0.38 -4.44 8.35
C VAL A 79 -1.41 -4.99 7.37
N ASN A 80 -1.86 -6.22 7.59
CA ASN A 80 -3.01 -6.78 6.87
C ASN A 80 -4.28 -6.66 7.73
N VAL A 81 -5.38 -6.30 7.09
CA VAL A 81 -6.65 -6.13 7.79
C VAL A 81 -7.70 -7.02 7.17
N PHE A 82 -8.27 -7.90 7.98
CA PHE A 82 -9.38 -8.78 7.64
C PHE A 82 -10.67 -8.22 8.24
N PHE A 83 -11.58 -7.81 7.41
CA PHE A 83 -12.88 -7.30 7.81
C PHE A 83 -13.97 -8.38 7.71
N PHE A 84 -14.69 -8.57 8.79
CA PHE A 84 -15.85 -9.49 8.89
C PHE A 84 -17.13 -8.76 9.34
N PRO A 85 -17.57 -7.73 8.61
CA PRO A 85 -18.74 -6.98 9.04
C PRO A 85 -20.02 -7.77 8.88
N SER A 86 -20.89 -7.71 9.88
CA SER A 86 -22.27 -8.20 9.78
C SER A 86 -23.14 -7.19 9.01
N GLN A 87 -22.92 -5.89 9.21
CA GLN A 87 -23.68 -4.80 8.59
C GLN A 87 -22.77 -3.73 8.00
N TYR A 88 -21.95 -3.07 8.82
CA TYR A 88 -21.18 -1.91 8.44
C TYR A 88 -19.75 -1.95 9.04
N ILE A 89 -18.77 -1.51 8.25
CA ILE A 89 -17.41 -1.23 8.70
C ILE A 89 -16.80 -0.10 7.86
N ASP A 90 -15.99 0.76 8.48
CA ASP A 90 -15.34 1.88 7.79
C ASP A 90 -13.98 1.45 7.20
N VAL A 91 -14.03 0.83 6.03
CA VAL A 91 -12.84 0.41 5.28
C VAL A 91 -11.99 1.62 4.88
N ALA A 92 -12.62 2.75 4.52
CA ALA A 92 -11.95 3.95 4.08
C ALA A 92 -11.07 4.59 5.17
N SER A 93 -11.41 4.42 6.46
CA SER A 93 -10.57 4.88 7.56
C SER A 93 -9.52 3.84 7.95
N ILE A 94 -9.95 2.62 8.28
CA ILE A 94 -9.07 1.60 8.87
C ILE A 94 -8.12 1.02 7.84
N GLY A 95 -8.54 0.89 6.58
CA GLY A 95 -7.74 0.35 5.48
C GLY A 95 -6.49 1.17 5.15
N TYR A 96 -6.42 2.44 5.57
CA TYR A 96 -5.21 3.25 5.39
C TYR A 96 -3.98 2.66 6.08
N MET A 97 -4.14 1.95 7.20
CA MET A 97 -3.01 1.26 7.83
C MET A 97 -2.37 0.26 6.89
N ALA A 98 -3.19 -0.54 6.20
CA ALA A 98 -2.70 -1.50 5.21
C ALA A 98 -2.07 -0.79 4.01
N ALA A 99 -2.76 0.19 3.42
CA ALA A 99 -2.29 0.92 2.24
C ALA A 99 -0.95 1.62 2.46
N GLN A 100 -0.73 2.25 3.63
CA GLN A 100 0.53 2.94 3.93
C GLN A 100 1.67 2.00 4.30
N SER A 101 1.37 0.88 4.94
CA SER A 101 2.39 -0.06 5.43
C SER A 101 2.75 -1.17 4.43
N GLY A 102 2.13 -1.20 3.25
CA GLY A 102 2.35 -2.24 2.24
C GLY A 102 1.66 -3.57 2.56
N GLY A 103 0.64 -3.56 3.42
CA GLY A 103 -0.19 -4.71 3.69
C GLY A 103 -1.37 -4.85 2.73
N GLN A 104 -2.36 -5.63 3.10
CA GLN A 104 -3.54 -5.92 2.29
C GLN A 104 -4.83 -5.80 3.10
N VAL A 105 -5.94 -5.53 2.41
CA VAL A 105 -7.28 -5.51 2.99
C VAL A 105 -8.09 -6.67 2.41
N PHE A 106 -8.67 -7.47 3.30
CA PHE A 106 -9.56 -8.58 2.99
C PHE A 106 -10.96 -8.27 3.53
N PHE A 107 -11.98 -8.46 2.71
CA PHE A 107 -13.34 -8.07 3.05
C PHE A 107 -14.30 -9.25 2.89
N HIS A 108 -14.85 -9.72 4.02
CA HIS A 108 -15.75 -10.88 4.12
C HIS A 108 -17.08 -10.46 4.78
N PRO A 109 -17.98 -9.81 4.05
CA PRO A 109 -19.25 -9.36 4.62
C PRO A 109 -20.14 -10.56 4.94
N ARG A 110 -20.83 -10.51 6.07
CA ARG A 110 -21.73 -11.58 6.53
C ARG A 110 -21.04 -12.96 6.51
N PHE A 111 -19.85 -13.04 7.07
CA PHE A 111 -19.02 -14.23 7.11
C PHE A 111 -19.73 -15.40 7.80
N ASP A 112 -19.72 -16.54 7.15
CA ASP A 112 -20.15 -17.83 7.68
C ASP A 112 -18.97 -18.80 7.70
N PRO A 113 -18.62 -19.39 8.87
CA PRO A 113 -17.44 -20.25 8.99
C PRO A 113 -17.52 -21.50 8.11
N VAL A 114 -18.71 -22.04 7.86
CA VAL A 114 -18.89 -23.25 7.06
C VAL A 114 -18.75 -22.95 5.57
N ARG A 115 -19.32 -21.84 5.12
CA ARG A 115 -19.28 -21.42 3.72
C ARG A 115 -17.95 -20.79 3.32
N ASP A 116 -17.43 -19.87 4.15
CA ASP A 116 -16.34 -18.96 3.78
C ASP A 116 -15.01 -19.32 4.45
N GLY A 117 -15.00 -20.24 5.42
CA GLY A 117 -13.83 -20.56 6.24
C GLY A 117 -12.63 -21.03 5.43
N SER A 118 -12.85 -21.84 4.40
CA SER A 118 -11.78 -22.33 3.51
C SER A 118 -11.11 -21.20 2.73
N ARG A 119 -11.87 -20.20 2.29
CA ARG A 119 -11.35 -19.01 1.61
C ARG A 119 -10.47 -18.19 2.52
N VAL A 120 -10.95 -17.86 3.72
CA VAL A 120 -10.16 -17.09 4.71
C VAL A 120 -8.87 -17.83 5.07
N MET A 121 -8.95 -19.16 5.26
CA MET A 121 -7.77 -19.98 5.54
C MET A 121 -6.75 -19.89 4.39
N ALA A 122 -7.19 -20.00 3.14
CA ALA A 122 -6.30 -19.88 1.98
C ALA A 122 -5.66 -18.49 1.87
N GLU A 123 -6.40 -17.42 2.17
CA GLU A 123 -5.87 -16.04 2.19
C GLU A 123 -4.82 -15.86 3.30
N VAL A 124 -5.08 -16.37 4.50
CA VAL A 124 -4.12 -16.33 5.62
C VAL A 124 -2.87 -17.15 5.29
N GLN A 125 -3.04 -18.36 4.76
CA GLN A 125 -1.92 -19.20 4.33
C GLN A 125 -1.07 -18.50 3.26
N ARG A 126 -1.70 -17.87 2.27
CA ARG A 126 -0.99 -17.12 1.23
C ARG A 126 -0.14 -15.99 1.81
N ILE A 127 -0.66 -15.22 2.76
CA ILE A 127 0.07 -14.12 3.41
C ILE A 127 1.25 -14.63 4.21
N VAL A 128 1.08 -15.74 4.94
CA VAL A 128 2.10 -16.26 5.84
C VAL A 128 3.19 -17.02 5.10
N LEU A 129 2.83 -17.75 4.04
CA LEU A 129 3.77 -18.64 3.34
C LEU A 129 4.48 -17.99 2.16
N ARG A 130 3.95 -16.89 1.61
CA ARG A 130 4.60 -16.23 0.47
C ARG A 130 5.89 -15.54 0.89
N GLU A 131 6.85 -15.55 -0.03
CA GLU A 131 8.10 -14.83 0.16
C GLU A 131 7.82 -13.32 0.31
N THR A 132 8.24 -12.75 1.43
CA THR A 132 8.00 -11.38 1.81
C THR A 132 9.29 -10.71 2.24
N ALA A 133 9.54 -9.54 1.70
CA ALA A 133 10.58 -8.62 2.11
C ALA A 133 10.03 -7.67 3.18
N TYR A 134 10.86 -7.29 4.14
CA TYR A 134 10.51 -6.43 5.28
C TYR A 134 11.35 -5.17 5.30
N ASN A 135 10.85 -4.11 5.91
CA ASN A 135 11.56 -2.84 6.07
C ASN A 135 12.15 -2.37 4.73
N VAL A 136 11.26 -2.13 3.78
CA VAL A 136 11.61 -1.88 2.38
C VAL A 136 11.72 -0.40 2.13
N THR A 137 12.83 0.02 1.55
CA THR A 137 12.99 1.35 0.97
C THR A 137 13.26 1.21 -0.53
N LEU A 138 12.49 1.89 -1.36
CA LEU A 138 12.61 1.87 -2.80
C LEU A 138 12.81 3.28 -3.33
N ARG A 139 13.74 3.44 -4.28
CA ARG A 139 13.98 4.71 -4.96
C ARG A 139 14.08 4.50 -6.46
N ILE A 140 13.37 5.37 -7.19
CA ILE A 140 13.44 5.42 -8.66
C ILE A 140 14.31 6.60 -9.05
N ARG A 141 15.23 6.36 -9.98
CA ARG A 141 16.09 7.37 -10.60
C ARG A 141 15.94 7.29 -12.11
N CYS A 142 16.09 8.41 -12.79
CA CYS A 142 16.12 8.50 -14.24
C CYS A 142 17.25 9.40 -14.71
N SER A 143 17.61 9.29 -15.98
CA SER A 143 18.63 10.12 -16.63
C SER A 143 18.30 11.61 -16.52
N PRO A 144 19.32 12.49 -16.58
CA PRO A 144 19.10 13.93 -16.72
C PRO A 144 18.17 14.23 -17.90
N GLY A 145 17.29 15.21 -17.73
CA GLY A 145 16.22 15.53 -18.70
C GLY A 145 14.91 14.81 -18.46
N LEU A 146 14.87 13.89 -17.48
CA LEU A 146 13.68 13.20 -17.01
C LEU A 146 13.55 13.34 -15.49
N ARG A 147 12.30 13.36 -14.99
CA ARG A 147 12.05 13.32 -13.55
C ARG A 147 10.81 12.49 -13.21
N VAL A 148 10.85 11.85 -12.07
CA VAL A 148 9.69 11.19 -11.46
C VAL A 148 8.79 12.29 -10.86
N VAL A 149 7.53 12.34 -11.32
CA VAL A 149 6.56 13.37 -10.90
C VAL A 149 5.62 12.83 -9.85
N LYS A 150 5.18 11.58 -10.02
CA LYS A 150 4.21 10.94 -9.13
C LYS A 150 4.47 9.44 -9.07
N GLN A 151 4.21 8.87 -7.92
CA GLN A 151 4.31 7.44 -7.67
C GLN A 151 2.96 6.93 -7.19
N PHE A 152 2.58 5.71 -7.60
CA PHE A 152 1.30 5.10 -7.29
C PHE A 152 1.52 3.69 -6.78
N GLY A 153 0.84 3.33 -5.72
CA GLY A 153 0.91 2.03 -5.06
C GLY A 153 0.53 2.13 -3.59
N GLU A 154 0.73 1.04 -2.88
CA GLU A 154 0.46 0.92 -1.44
C GLU A 154 1.77 1.07 -0.66
N PHE A 155 2.09 2.28 -0.26
CA PHE A 155 3.33 2.64 0.44
C PHE A 155 3.23 4.01 1.11
N HIS A 156 4.15 4.28 2.01
CA HIS A 156 4.41 5.61 2.54
C HIS A 156 5.48 6.32 1.71
N LEU A 157 5.21 7.58 1.31
CA LEU A 157 6.18 8.40 0.59
C LEU A 157 6.98 9.24 1.59
N HIS A 158 8.27 8.92 1.72
CA HIS A 158 9.18 9.70 2.55
C HIS A 158 9.90 10.75 1.70
N GLY A 159 9.50 12.00 1.84
CA GLY A 159 9.98 13.09 0.97
C GLY A 159 9.41 12.99 -0.44
N ALA A 160 10.20 13.38 -1.44
CA ALA A 160 9.75 13.47 -2.84
C ALA A 160 10.00 12.20 -3.65
N THR A 161 10.93 11.35 -3.22
CA THR A 161 11.47 10.27 -4.08
C THR A 161 11.48 8.88 -3.44
N ASP A 162 11.49 8.81 -2.11
CA ASP A 162 11.68 7.56 -1.41
C ASP A 162 10.33 6.93 -1.03
N ILE A 163 10.14 5.71 -1.47
CA ILE A 163 9.03 4.87 -1.08
C ILE A 163 9.49 4.04 0.12
N GLU A 164 8.74 4.09 1.20
CA GLU A 164 8.94 3.26 2.38
C GLU A 164 7.72 2.39 2.65
N THR A 165 7.95 1.14 2.98
CA THR A 165 6.88 0.20 3.29
C THR A 165 7.37 -0.88 4.25
N GLY A 166 6.48 -1.33 5.12
CA GLY A 166 6.79 -2.38 6.08
C GLY A 166 7.01 -3.74 5.43
N THR A 167 6.21 -4.08 4.42
CA THR A 167 6.28 -5.36 3.71
C THR A 167 6.18 -5.16 2.19
N TRP A 168 6.88 -6.05 1.46
CA TRP A 168 6.82 -6.15 0.01
C TRP A 168 6.89 -7.60 -0.40
N ASP A 169 5.89 -8.09 -1.09
CA ASP A 169 5.82 -9.47 -1.57
C ASP A 169 5.82 -9.55 -3.11
N ALA A 170 5.80 -10.77 -3.64
CA ALA A 170 5.86 -11.00 -5.10
C ALA A 170 4.65 -10.48 -5.88
N ASP A 171 3.52 -10.21 -5.21
CA ASP A 171 2.31 -9.69 -5.85
C ASP A 171 2.22 -8.15 -5.79
N LYS A 172 3.16 -7.50 -5.10
CA LYS A 172 3.17 -6.04 -5.01
C LYS A 172 3.68 -5.40 -6.28
N THR A 173 2.92 -4.42 -6.73
CA THR A 173 3.25 -3.60 -7.89
C THR A 173 3.22 -2.12 -7.51
N PHE A 174 3.99 -1.34 -8.22
CA PHE A 174 3.91 0.11 -8.16
C PHE A 174 4.11 0.68 -9.56
N SER A 175 3.68 1.91 -9.75
CA SER A 175 3.93 2.65 -10.98
C SER A 175 4.45 4.04 -10.70
N ALA A 176 5.16 4.61 -11.65
CA ALA A 176 5.71 5.95 -11.57
C ALA A 176 5.41 6.73 -12.84
N LEU A 177 4.91 7.95 -12.67
CA LEU A 177 4.76 8.90 -13.75
C LEU A 177 6.06 9.68 -13.93
N ILE A 178 6.66 9.54 -15.12
CA ILE A 178 7.88 10.22 -15.48
C ILE A 178 7.54 11.30 -16.51
N ARG A 179 8.12 12.48 -16.37
CA ARG A 179 7.98 13.59 -17.33
C ARG A 179 9.34 14.07 -17.80
N HIS A 180 9.34 14.67 -18.97
CA HIS A 180 10.48 15.45 -19.45
C HIS A 180 10.70 16.67 -18.55
N ASP A 181 11.96 16.88 -18.17
CA ASP A 181 12.43 18.01 -17.35
C ASP A 181 13.64 18.70 -18.01
N GLY A 182 13.79 18.48 -19.33
CA GLY A 182 14.85 19.03 -20.15
C GLY A 182 14.94 18.33 -21.49
N ARG A 183 15.98 18.67 -22.27
CA ARG A 183 16.21 18.05 -23.57
C ARG A 183 16.95 16.72 -23.39
N LEU A 184 16.47 15.69 -24.10
CA LEU A 184 17.16 14.41 -24.25
C LEU A 184 17.97 14.43 -25.56
N GLU A 185 19.14 13.79 -25.55
CA GLU A 185 20.01 13.67 -26.73
C GLU A 185 19.63 12.42 -27.52
N GLU A 186 19.23 12.55 -28.79
CA GLU A 186 18.79 11.46 -29.65
C GLU A 186 19.87 10.37 -29.91
N SER A 187 21.13 10.70 -29.73
CA SER A 187 22.25 9.75 -29.90
C SER A 187 22.54 8.92 -28.65
N ARG A 188 21.79 9.15 -27.56
CA ARG A 188 21.97 8.48 -26.26
C ARG A 188 20.76 7.67 -25.87
N GLU A 189 20.97 6.85 -24.85
CA GLU A 189 19.90 6.12 -24.19
C GLU A 189 19.43 6.88 -22.94
N ALA A 190 18.13 6.80 -22.65
CA ALA A 190 17.56 7.19 -21.39
C ALA A 190 17.57 6.00 -20.44
N TYR A 191 18.05 6.20 -19.23
CA TYR A 191 18.14 5.16 -18.20
C TYR A 191 17.14 5.39 -17.11
N PHE A 192 16.53 4.30 -16.67
CA PHE A 192 15.66 4.23 -15.50
C PHE A 192 16.23 3.19 -14.54
N GLN A 193 16.42 3.56 -13.30
CA GLN A 193 16.93 2.66 -12.28
C GLN A 193 15.99 2.61 -11.09
N CYS A 194 15.60 1.41 -10.70
CA CYS A 194 14.88 1.15 -9.47
C CYS A 194 15.82 0.41 -8.51
N ALA A 195 16.11 1.02 -7.38
CA ALA A 195 16.90 0.41 -6.31
C ALA A 195 15.99 0.10 -5.12
N ILE A 196 16.02 -1.15 -4.64
CA ILE A 196 15.24 -1.63 -3.52
C ILE A 196 16.21 -2.13 -2.44
N LEU A 197 16.11 -1.56 -1.24
CA LEU A 197 16.79 -2.01 -0.04
C LEU A 197 15.76 -2.69 0.86
N TYR A 198 16.00 -3.93 1.28
CA TYR A 198 15.03 -4.71 2.05
C TYR A 198 15.69 -5.72 2.97
N THR A 199 14.93 -6.21 3.95
CA THR A 199 15.33 -7.31 4.84
C THR A 199 14.56 -8.57 4.46
N THR A 200 15.25 -9.69 4.30
CA THR A 200 14.62 -11.00 4.05
C THR A 200 13.96 -11.55 5.31
N ALA A 201 13.14 -12.59 5.18
CA ALA A 201 12.57 -13.32 6.32
C ALA A 201 13.63 -13.93 7.25
N THR A 202 14.86 -14.17 6.74
CA THR A 202 16.00 -14.67 7.52
C THR A 202 16.81 -13.57 8.21
N GLY A 203 16.41 -12.30 8.07
CA GLY A 203 17.05 -11.15 8.70
C GLY A 203 18.21 -10.56 7.91
N GLU A 204 18.51 -11.04 6.70
CA GLU A 204 19.56 -10.49 5.86
C GLU A 204 19.12 -9.19 5.19
N ARG A 205 19.95 -8.16 5.27
CA ARG A 205 19.74 -6.90 4.54
C ARG A 205 20.30 -6.99 3.14
N ARG A 206 19.45 -6.79 2.12
CA ARG A 206 19.81 -6.92 0.71
C ARG A 206 19.45 -5.67 -0.09
N VAL A 207 20.23 -5.44 -1.14
CA VAL A 207 19.95 -4.43 -2.17
C VAL A 207 19.73 -5.12 -3.50
N ARG A 208 18.69 -4.72 -4.23
CA ARG A 208 18.44 -5.14 -5.60
C ARG A 208 18.28 -3.91 -6.48
N CYS A 209 19.01 -3.87 -7.59
CA CYS A 209 18.93 -2.80 -8.57
C CYS A 209 18.45 -3.35 -9.90
N HIS A 210 17.46 -2.69 -10.47
CA HIS A 210 16.97 -2.93 -11.83
C HIS A 210 17.22 -1.69 -12.65
N THR A 211 17.88 -1.85 -13.80
CA THR A 211 18.17 -0.77 -14.73
C THR A 211 17.58 -1.10 -16.10
N LEU A 212 16.84 -0.16 -16.64
CA LEU A 212 16.29 -0.20 -17.99
C LEU A 212 16.94 0.91 -18.81
N ALA A 213 17.42 0.57 -19.99
CA ALA A 213 17.88 1.52 -20.99
C ALA A 213 16.87 1.57 -22.15
N THR A 214 16.56 2.76 -22.62
CA THR A 214 15.62 2.97 -23.72
C THR A 214 16.23 3.98 -24.70
N PRO A 215 16.24 3.70 -26.04
CA PRO A 215 16.74 4.66 -27.01
C PRO A 215 15.87 5.93 -27.03
N VAL A 216 16.51 7.07 -27.24
CA VAL A 216 15.85 8.36 -27.43
C VAL A 216 15.67 8.62 -28.93
N SER A 217 14.44 8.92 -29.34
CA SER A 217 14.10 9.23 -30.74
C SER A 217 13.12 10.40 -30.82
N SER A 218 13.30 11.27 -31.81
CA SER A 218 12.31 12.29 -32.17
C SER A 218 11.22 11.75 -33.12
N VAL A 219 11.42 10.54 -33.66
CA VAL A 219 10.52 9.93 -34.64
C VAL A 219 9.53 9.01 -33.91
N LEU A 220 8.26 9.36 -33.91
CA LEU A 220 7.17 8.63 -33.26
C LEU A 220 7.04 7.18 -33.78
N GLY A 221 7.31 6.92 -35.07
CA GLY A 221 7.27 5.57 -35.65
C GLY A 221 8.28 4.58 -35.06
N ASN A 222 9.29 5.06 -34.33
CA ASN A 222 10.25 4.21 -33.63
C ASN A 222 9.78 3.82 -32.20
N VAL A 223 8.64 4.35 -31.75
CA VAL A 223 8.06 4.05 -30.43
C VAL A 223 7.09 2.88 -30.58
N CYS A 224 7.57 1.67 -30.42
CA CYS A 224 6.83 0.42 -30.63
C CYS A 224 5.65 0.21 -29.65
N LEU A 225 5.53 1.00 -28.60
CA LEU A 225 4.54 0.82 -27.55
C LEU A 225 3.09 1.20 -27.93
N LEU A 226 2.89 1.94 -29.02
CA LEU A 226 1.56 2.34 -29.45
C LEU A 226 0.81 1.27 -30.29
N TYR A 227 1.52 0.22 -30.72
CA TYR A 227 0.92 -0.84 -31.55
C TYR A 227 0.49 -2.09 -30.79
N THR A 228 0.72 -2.15 -29.49
CA THR A 228 0.39 -3.35 -28.68
C THR A 228 -0.84 -3.19 -27.79
N SER A 229 -1.50 -2.04 -27.76
CA SER A 229 -2.76 -1.91 -27.07
C SER A 229 -3.91 -1.87 -28.08
N ASP A 230 -4.43 -3.03 -28.45
CA ASP A 230 -5.72 -3.21 -29.15
C ASP A 230 -6.92 -2.74 -28.27
N ALA A 231 -6.67 -2.10 -27.14
CA ALA A 231 -7.69 -1.61 -26.21
C ALA A 231 -8.26 -0.23 -26.58
N ALA A 232 -7.91 0.33 -27.74
CA ALA A 232 -8.40 1.63 -28.18
C ALA A 232 -9.47 1.56 -29.27
N ASP A 233 -9.83 0.36 -29.75
CA ASP A 233 -10.77 0.17 -30.86
C ASP A 233 -12.08 -0.55 -30.48
N ASP A 234 -12.47 -0.59 -29.16
CA ASP A 234 -13.79 -1.05 -28.72
C ASP A 234 -14.57 0.05 -28.02
#